data_e5806c0190c29422142e4005895d8baa
#
_entry.id   e5806c0190c29422142e4005895d8baa
#
_cell.length_a   1.000
_cell.length_b   1.000
_cell.length_c   1.000
_cell.angle_alpha   90.00
_cell.angle_beta   90.00
_cell.angle_gamma   90.00
#
_symmetry.space_group_name_H-M   'P 1'
#
loop_
_entity.id
_entity.type
_entity.pdbx_description
1 polymer ?
#
loop_
_entity_poly.entity_id
_entity_poly.type
_entity_poly.pdbx_seq_one_letter_code
_entity_poly.pdbx_strand_id
1 'polypeptide(L)'
;MNFAFLRNSLRIRLLAGTLVWIVISILVAGWGLGQLFHQHVEAQFDVELKNHLDQLTAQLILDEQNQAQVRLLPSDPRLNKPLSGLYWQIDRIPAADEQPVKAVLRSRSLWDETLTVPADTPADGEIHQHRIEGPQGVALRVVERTVTIDTHSLRLMVAANESLMTEPIEDFKGHLWMALGILGMGLTLAALMQVFVGLAPLRSMQNALGRVRHGDARNMEGTFPNEIMPLVNEFNTVLAQNAEVVERARTQAGNLAHALKTPLSVLANAANAPEKRDDDLARLVASQVDAVRKQVDYHLSRAQAAASVQVPGIRTAVEPVIQGLVRVMQRVHADRQIEFVLLPDQANLAFRGEEQDLQEMLGNLIDNASKWARSRIEIQVSDESGKLRVSIDDDGKGIAETECDHVLKRGVRADEQVPGTGLGL
;
A
#
# COMPACT_ATOMS: atom_id res chain seq x y z
N MET A 1 9.40 11.71 25.92
CA MET A 1 8.58 11.79 24.67
C MET A 1 8.57 10.40 24.05
N ASN A 2 7.43 9.68 24.05
CA ASN A 2 7.36 8.25 23.72
C ASN A 2 7.64 8.00 22.21
N PHE A 3 8.78 7.45 21.88
CA PHE A 3 9.18 7.02 20.53
C PHE A 3 8.21 6.00 19.88
N ALA A 4 7.41 5.29 20.69
CA ALA A 4 6.39 4.36 20.22
C ALA A 4 5.22 5.06 19.50
N PHE A 5 4.87 6.29 19.88
CA PHE A 5 3.81 7.08 19.24
C PHE A 5 4.19 7.53 17.81
N LEU A 6 5.49 7.85 17.61
CA LEU A 6 6.04 8.23 16.31
C LEU A 6 6.02 7.06 15.30
N ARG A 7 6.18 5.84 15.79
CA ARG A 7 6.23 4.62 14.94
C ARG A 7 4.86 4.20 14.40
N ASN A 8 3.76 4.58 15.06
CA ASN A 8 2.41 4.14 14.69
C ASN A 8 1.63 5.16 13.86
N SER A 9 2.16 6.36 13.63
CA SER A 9 1.50 7.37 12.81
C SER A 9 1.91 7.26 11.34
N LEU A 10 0.97 6.92 10.46
CA LEU A 10 1.19 6.86 9.01
C LEU A 10 1.70 8.18 8.45
N ARG A 11 1.20 9.32 8.98
CA ARG A 11 1.63 10.67 8.57
C ARG A 11 3.11 10.90 8.86
N ILE A 12 3.55 10.55 10.07
CA ILE A 12 4.95 10.73 10.49
C ILE A 12 5.87 9.84 9.65
N ARG A 13 5.46 8.61 9.38
CA ARG A 13 6.25 7.68 8.55
C ARG A 13 6.39 8.17 7.12
N LEU A 14 5.32 8.66 6.51
CA LEU A 14 5.36 9.22 5.16
C LEU A 14 6.22 10.49 5.11
N LEU A 15 6.01 11.43 6.07
CA LEU A 15 6.80 12.66 6.14
C LEU A 15 8.28 12.38 6.40
N ALA A 16 8.60 11.49 7.33
CA ALA A 16 9.99 11.12 7.60
C ALA A 16 10.66 10.47 6.39
N GLY A 17 9.98 9.55 5.72
CA GLY A 17 10.50 8.92 4.51
C GLY A 17 10.75 9.90 3.37
N THR A 18 9.80 10.81 3.08
CA THR A 18 9.95 11.83 2.04
C THR A 18 11.04 12.84 2.40
N LEU A 19 11.13 13.27 3.66
CA LEU A 19 12.12 14.24 4.11
C LEU A 19 13.54 13.66 4.02
N VAL A 20 13.76 12.42 4.45
CA VAL A 20 15.04 11.72 4.30
C VAL A 20 15.42 11.63 2.81
N TRP A 21 14.48 11.29 1.95
CA TRP A 21 14.74 11.20 0.51
C TRP A 21 15.08 12.54 -0.12
N ILE A 22 14.38 13.64 0.27
CA ILE A 22 14.66 15.01 -0.17
C ILE A 22 16.09 15.40 0.25
N VAL A 23 16.46 15.17 1.52
CA VAL A 23 17.79 15.53 2.04
C VAL A 23 18.89 14.77 1.27
N ILE A 24 18.74 13.44 1.11
CA ILE A 24 19.71 12.64 0.37
C ILE A 24 19.85 13.14 -1.08
N SER A 25 18.72 13.40 -1.76
CA SER A 25 18.73 13.88 -3.14
C SER A 25 19.44 15.24 -3.29
N ILE A 26 19.18 16.16 -2.36
CA ILE A 26 19.84 17.49 -2.36
C ILE A 26 21.34 17.36 -2.10
N LEU A 27 21.76 16.53 -1.15
CA LEU A 27 23.18 16.32 -0.85
C LEU A 27 23.91 15.69 -2.05
N VAL A 28 23.32 14.67 -2.68
CA VAL A 28 23.90 14.03 -3.86
C VAL A 28 23.98 15.01 -5.03
N ALA A 29 22.90 15.77 -5.29
CA ALA A 29 22.89 16.77 -6.35
C ALA A 29 23.91 17.89 -6.10
N GLY A 30 23.97 18.43 -4.86
CA GLY A 30 24.90 19.49 -4.51
C GLY A 30 26.35 19.03 -4.62
N TRP A 31 26.67 17.84 -4.11
CA TRP A 31 28.01 17.27 -4.26
C TRP A 31 28.35 17.00 -5.73
N GLY A 32 27.48 16.35 -6.49
CA GLY A 32 27.73 16.00 -7.88
C GLY A 32 27.90 17.22 -8.80
N LEU A 33 27.00 18.22 -8.69
CA LEU A 33 27.10 19.45 -9.46
C LEU A 33 28.32 20.28 -9.06
N GLY A 34 28.62 20.35 -7.75
CA GLY A 34 29.81 21.03 -7.26
C GLY A 34 31.11 20.40 -7.79
N GLN A 35 31.17 19.06 -7.84
CA GLN A 35 32.32 18.34 -8.35
C GLN A 35 32.47 18.51 -9.90
N LEU A 36 31.39 18.44 -10.63
CA LEU A 36 31.40 18.66 -12.09
C LEU A 36 31.86 20.07 -12.42
N PHE A 37 31.37 21.08 -11.70
CA PHE A 37 31.77 22.46 -11.89
C PHE A 37 33.26 22.67 -11.57
N HIS A 38 33.72 22.09 -10.43
CA HIS A 38 35.15 22.15 -10.08
C HIS A 38 36.05 21.58 -11.18
N GLN A 39 35.75 20.39 -11.66
CA GLN A 39 36.51 19.74 -12.75
C GLN A 39 36.49 20.59 -14.04
N HIS A 40 35.35 21.19 -14.37
CA HIS A 40 35.24 22.03 -15.56
C HIS A 40 36.09 23.28 -15.46
N VAL A 41 36.02 23.99 -14.34
CA VAL A 41 36.82 25.22 -14.10
C VAL A 41 38.32 24.89 -14.08
N GLU A 42 38.73 23.81 -13.41
CA GLU A 42 40.12 23.36 -13.38
C GLU A 42 40.65 23.03 -14.78
N ALA A 43 39.89 22.25 -15.55
CA ALA A 43 40.26 21.91 -16.91
C ALA A 43 40.40 23.17 -17.84
N GLN A 44 39.48 24.12 -17.69
CA GLN A 44 39.52 25.38 -18.46
C GLN A 44 40.73 26.24 -18.06
N PHE A 45 41.05 26.31 -16.77
CA PHE A 45 42.21 27.02 -16.24
C PHE A 45 43.51 26.41 -16.77
N ASP A 46 43.64 25.08 -16.79
CA ASP A 46 44.83 24.41 -17.34
C ASP A 46 44.97 24.63 -18.86
N VAL A 47 43.87 24.65 -19.59
CA VAL A 47 43.88 24.96 -21.05
C VAL A 47 44.30 26.40 -21.28
N GLU A 48 43.84 27.38 -20.49
CA GLU A 48 44.27 28.78 -20.61
C GLU A 48 45.77 28.94 -20.37
N LEU A 49 46.31 28.30 -19.31
CA LEU A 49 47.74 28.32 -19.02
C LEU A 49 48.57 27.71 -20.15
N LYS A 50 48.15 26.56 -20.69
CA LYS A 50 48.80 25.91 -21.84
C LYS A 50 48.77 26.78 -23.09
N ASN A 51 47.66 27.46 -23.38
CA ASN A 51 47.55 28.38 -24.52
C ASN A 51 48.52 29.55 -24.39
N HIS A 52 48.68 30.14 -23.20
CA HIS A 52 49.67 31.19 -22.95
C HIS A 52 51.10 30.68 -23.10
N LEU A 53 51.39 29.45 -22.64
CA LEU A 53 52.69 28.81 -22.84
C LEU A 53 53.00 28.54 -24.33
N ASP A 54 52.02 28.07 -25.08
CA ASP A 54 52.14 27.86 -26.52
C ASP A 54 52.37 29.17 -27.29
N GLN A 55 51.64 30.24 -26.91
CA GLN A 55 51.86 31.56 -27.46
C GLN A 55 53.26 32.08 -27.17
N LEU A 56 53.75 31.93 -25.94
CA LEU A 56 55.09 32.31 -25.52
C LEU A 56 56.14 31.50 -26.30
N THR A 57 55.95 30.20 -26.45
CA THR A 57 56.82 29.31 -27.22
C THR A 57 56.91 29.73 -28.69
N ALA A 58 55.77 30.00 -29.31
CA ALA A 58 55.70 30.37 -30.72
C ALA A 58 56.35 31.73 -31.05
N GLN A 59 56.47 32.61 -30.08
CA GLN A 59 57.04 33.96 -30.26
C GLN A 59 58.52 34.08 -29.79
N LEU A 60 59.07 32.94 -29.23
CA LEU A 60 60.45 32.90 -28.77
C LEU A 60 61.39 32.84 -29.98
N ILE A 61 62.37 33.72 -30.01
CA ILE A 61 63.45 33.76 -30.99
C ILE A 61 64.78 33.98 -30.28
N LEU A 62 65.89 33.60 -30.92
CA LEU A 62 67.22 34.02 -30.51
C LEU A 62 67.68 35.15 -31.43
N ASP A 63 68.28 36.18 -30.85
CA ASP A 63 68.90 37.26 -31.62
C ASP A 63 70.28 36.84 -32.17
N GLU A 64 70.93 37.74 -32.95
CA GLU A 64 72.29 37.50 -33.57
C GLU A 64 73.36 37.28 -32.47
N GLN A 65 73.10 37.61 -31.22
CA GLN A 65 73.98 37.43 -30.05
C GLN A 65 73.60 36.24 -29.21
N ASN A 66 72.70 35.36 -29.72
CA ASN A 66 72.16 34.19 -28.98
C ASN A 66 71.43 34.55 -27.67
N GLN A 67 70.84 35.77 -27.60
CA GLN A 67 69.99 36.14 -26.47
C GLN A 67 68.53 35.84 -26.78
N ALA A 68 67.80 35.25 -25.78
CA ALA A 68 66.37 34.97 -25.89
C ALA A 68 65.59 36.29 -26.05
N GLN A 69 64.74 36.40 -27.07
CA GLN A 69 63.82 37.52 -27.29
C GLN A 69 62.42 36.97 -27.57
N VAL A 70 61.38 37.70 -27.09
CA VAL A 70 59.98 37.41 -27.46
C VAL A 70 59.52 38.45 -28.44
N ARG A 71 59.25 38.00 -29.70
CA ARG A 71 58.91 38.88 -30.80
C ARG A 71 57.63 39.69 -30.60
N LEU A 72 56.62 39.06 -30.07
CA LEU A 72 55.33 39.64 -29.69
C LEU A 72 54.95 39.15 -28.31
N LEU A 73 54.78 40.07 -27.36
CA LEU A 73 54.30 39.72 -26.03
C LEU A 73 52.88 39.17 -26.10
N PRO A 74 52.55 38.16 -25.32
CA PRO A 74 51.18 37.68 -25.22
C PRO A 74 50.19 38.82 -24.92
N SER A 75 49.04 38.82 -25.61
CA SER A 75 48.13 39.98 -25.66
C SER A 75 47.34 40.21 -24.36
N ASP A 76 47.47 39.37 -23.37
CA ASP A 76 46.69 39.48 -22.10
C ASP A 76 47.16 40.73 -21.30
N PRO A 77 46.24 41.70 -21.05
CA PRO A 77 46.56 42.91 -20.28
C PRO A 77 47.09 42.63 -18.88
N ARG A 78 46.74 41.48 -18.28
CA ARG A 78 47.20 41.06 -16.96
C ARG A 78 48.72 40.94 -16.92
N LEU A 79 49.36 40.51 -17.97
CA LEU A 79 50.82 40.35 -18.09
C LEU A 79 51.61 41.66 -17.98
N ASN A 80 50.95 42.80 -18.23
CA ASN A 80 51.54 44.13 -18.19
C ASN A 80 51.28 44.88 -16.87
N LYS A 81 50.34 44.36 -16.04
CA LYS A 81 49.97 44.99 -14.76
C LYS A 81 50.72 44.30 -13.64
N PRO A 82 51.51 45.03 -12.79
CA PRO A 82 52.22 44.46 -11.66
C PRO A 82 51.26 43.66 -10.73
N LEU A 83 51.70 42.48 -10.31
CA LEU A 83 51.03 41.60 -9.37
C LEU A 83 49.59 41.24 -9.77
N SER A 84 49.32 41.11 -11.06
CA SER A 84 47.99 40.86 -11.61
C SER A 84 47.49 39.41 -11.44
N GLY A 85 48.32 38.50 -11.02
CA GLY A 85 48.00 37.07 -10.85
C GLY A 85 48.28 36.20 -12.07
N LEU A 86 48.69 36.76 -13.22
CA LEU A 86 49.16 36.01 -14.40
C LEU A 86 50.58 36.42 -14.71
N TYR A 87 51.50 35.49 -14.86
CA TYR A 87 52.92 35.69 -14.97
C TYR A 87 53.53 34.77 -15.98
N TRP A 88 54.63 35.21 -16.63
CA TRP A 88 55.50 34.33 -17.41
C TRP A 88 56.97 34.68 -17.13
N GLN A 89 57.81 33.64 -17.25
CA GLN A 89 59.26 33.74 -17.08
C GLN A 89 59.97 32.75 -18.03
N ILE A 90 61.15 33.16 -18.52
CA ILE A 90 62.03 32.31 -19.31
C ILE A 90 63.37 32.25 -18.61
N ASP A 91 63.82 31.03 -18.31
CA ASP A 91 65.12 30.73 -17.76
C ASP A 91 66.02 30.08 -18.84
N ARG A 92 67.31 30.30 -18.73
CA ARG A 92 68.30 29.59 -19.53
C ARG A 92 68.83 28.39 -18.72
N ILE A 93 68.79 27.21 -19.27
CA ILE A 93 69.36 25.99 -18.71
C ILE A 93 70.74 25.84 -19.36
N PRO A 94 71.88 25.99 -18.66
CA PRO A 94 73.20 25.82 -19.26
C PRO A 94 73.48 24.32 -19.46
N ALA A 95 74.41 24.03 -20.41
CA ALA A 95 74.98 22.67 -20.55
C ALA A 95 75.77 22.33 -19.30
N ALA A 96 75.79 21.05 -18.93
CA ALA A 96 76.32 20.46 -17.67
C ALA A 96 77.38 21.28 -16.89
N ASP A 97 77.14 21.45 -15.57
CA ASP A 97 77.97 22.10 -14.53
C ASP A 97 77.79 23.62 -14.23
N GLU A 98 76.98 24.34 -14.99
CA GLU A 98 76.67 25.74 -14.65
C GLU A 98 75.26 25.84 -14.03
N GLN A 99 75.08 26.78 -13.09
CA GLN A 99 73.75 27.02 -12.54
C GLN A 99 72.78 27.65 -13.55
N PRO A 100 71.50 27.31 -13.60
CA PRO A 100 70.51 27.93 -14.45
C PRO A 100 70.47 29.45 -14.24
N VAL A 101 70.49 30.21 -15.32
CA VAL A 101 70.31 31.66 -15.28
C VAL A 101 68.80 31.91 -15.24
N LYS A 102 68.28 32.31 -14.07
CA LYS A 102 66.87 32.61 -13.87
C LYS A 102 66.46 33.94 -14.47
N ALA A 103 65.23 34.00 -14.91
CA ALA A 103 64.54 35.20 -15.35
C ALA A 103 65.30 35.99 -16.42
N VAL A 104 65.88 35.30 -17.44
CA VAL A 104 66.48 35.96 -18.61
C VAL A 104 65.48 36.91 -19.27
N LEU A 105 64.21 36.45 -19.34
CA LEU A 105 63.08 37.29 -19.67
C LEU A 105 61.93 37.02 -18.73
N ARG A 106 61.13 38.04 -18.42
CA ARG A 106 59.97 37.90 -17.58
C ARG A 106 58.88 38.89 -17.89
N SER A 107 57.67 38.58 -17.50
CA SER A 107 56.52 39.49 -17.63
C SER A 107 56.66 40.67 -16.66
N ARG A 108 56.14 41.83 -17.05
CA ARG A 108 56.10 42.99 -16.18
C ARG A 108 55.26 42.75 -14.89
N SER A 109 54.31 41.80 -15.00
CA SER A 109 53.47 41.42 -13.87
C SER A 109 54.23 40.79 -12.71
N LEU A 110 55.40 40.14 -12.92
CA LEU A 110 56.26 39.61 -11.87
C LEU A 110 56.99 40.70 -11.07
N TRP A 111 57.11 41.93 -11.65
CA TRP A 111 57.82 43.03 -11.03
C TRP A 111 59.29 42.66 -10.73
N ASP A 112 59.70 42.68 -9.49
CA ASP A 112 61.09 42.35 -9.08
C ASP A 112 61.23 40.88 -8.63
N GLU A 113 60.16 40.08 -8.67
CA GLU A 113 60.22 38.70 -8.22
C GLU A 113 60.51 37.71 -9.38
N THR A 114 60.83 36.48 -8.99
CA THR A 114 61.12 35.39 -9.95
C THR A 114 60.36 34.14 -9.57
N LEU A 115 59.89 33.38 -10.56
CA LEU A 115 59.29 32.08 -10.37
C LEU A 115 60.42 31.08 -10.07
N THR A 116 60.19 30.25 -9.05
CA THR A 116 61.13 29.16 -8.71
C THR A 116 60.34 27.85 -8.73
N VAL A 117 60.60 27.03 -9.71
CA VAL A 117 59.99 25.68 -9.82
C VAL A 117 60.96 24.63 -9.27
N PRO A 118 60.46 23.45 -8.83
CA PRO A 118 61.32 22.35 -8.48
C PRO A 118 62.31 21.98 -9.56
N ALA A 119 63.47 21.47 -9.16
CA ALA A 119 64.48 21.05 -10.10
C ALA A 119 64.10 19.70 -10.70
N ASP A 120 63.22 19.69 -11.73
CA ASP A 120 63.05 18.55 -12.60
C ASP A 120 63.57 18.88 -14.01
N THR A 121 63.87 17.86 -14.78
CA THR A 121 64.36 17.98 -16.14
C THR A 121 63.36 17.30 -17.09
N PRO A 122 62.30 18.03 -17.46
CA PRO A 122 61.35 17.49 -18.45
C PRO A 122 62.08 17.23 -19.77
N ALA A 123 61.59 16.23 -20.51
CA ALA A 123 62.06 16.00 -21.86
C ALA A 123 61.72 17.22 -22.73
N ASP A 124 62.53 17.46 -23.79
CA ASP A 124 62.33 18.60 -24.67
C ASP A 124 60.91 18.59 -25.29
N GLY A 125 60.18 19.68 -25.10
CA GLY A 125 58.79 19.84 -25.54
C GLY A 125 57.71 19.31 -24.60
N GLU A 126 58.05 18.58 -23.52
CA GLU A 126 57.07 18.07 -22.53
C GLU A 126 56.57 19.19 -21.62
N ILE A 127 55.26 19.15 -21.27
CA ILE A 127 54.66 20.13 -20.38
C ILE A 127 54.53 19.52 -18.98
N HIS A 128 55.17 20.18 -18.02
CA HIS A 128 55.05 19.84 -16.60
C HIS A 128 54.20 20.90 -15.88
N GLN A 129 53.53 20.48 -14.84
CA GLN A 129 52.71 21.34 -13.99
C GLN A 129 53.19 21.28 -12.55
N HIS A 130 53.32 22.45 -11.94
CA HIS A 130 53.76 22.61 -10.55
C HIS A 130 52.85 23.56 -9.81
N ARG A 131 52.80 23.36 -8.50
CA ARG A 131 52.23 24.33 -7.59
C ARG A 131 53.37 24.96 -6.79
N ILE A 132 53.50 26.28 -6.91
CA ILE A 132 54.58 27.02 -6.24
C ILE A 132 54.00 28.19 -5.42
N GLU A 133 54.81 28.74 -4.55
CA GLU A 133 54.55 30.03 -3.91
C GLU A 133 55.07 31.14 -4.84
N GLY A 134 54.23 32.07 -5.17
CA GLY A 134 54.53 33.20 -6.03
C GLY A 134 54.69 34.51 -5.26
N PRO A 135 54.65 35.65 -5.99
CA PRO A 135 54.71 36.99 -5.40
C PRO A 135 53.74 37.17 -4.27
N GLN A 136 54.17 37.74 -3.15
CA GLN A 136 53.40 37.99 -1.92
C GLN A 136 52.89 36.70 -1.23
N GLY A 137 53.51 35.55 -1.45
CA GLY A 137 53.12 34.31 -0.81
C GLY A 137 51.83 33.68 -1.38
N VAL A 138 51.42 34.08 -2.55
CA VAL A 138 50.19 33.56 -3.19
C VAL A 138 50.48 32.24 -3.88
N ALA A 139 49.60 31.26 -3.71
CA ALA A 139 49.71 29.97 -4.40
C ALA A 139 49.49 30.14 -5.94
N LEU A 140 50.46 29.71 -6.71
CA LEU A 140 50.43 29.73 -8.17
C LEU A 140 50.43 28.33 -8.72
N ARG A 141 49.63 28.11 -9.75
CA ARG A 141 49.75 26.95 -10.65
C ARG A 141 50.64 27.36 -11.85
N VAL A 142 51.68 26.61 -12.08
CA VAL A 142 52.65 26.84 -13.12
C VAL A 142 52.60 25.73 -14.11
N VAL A 143 52.63 26.08 -15.40
CA VAL A 143 52.93 25.16 -16.51
C VAL A 143 54.28 25.55 -17.06
N GLU A 144 55.16 24.58 -17.30
CA GLU A 144 56.45 24.78 -17.88
C GLU A 144 56.73 23.88 -19.07
N ARG A 145 57.62 24.34 -19.93
CA ARG A 145 58.16 23.57 -21.07
C ARG A 145 59.59 23.95 -21.32
N THR A 146 60.45 22.95 -21.53
CA THR A 146 61.79 23.19 -22.03
C THR A 146 61.81 23.14 -23.54
N VAL A 147 62.44 24.10 -24.16
CA VAL A 147 62.59 24.17 -25.65
C VAL A 147 64.07 24.38 -25.93
N THR A 148 64.63 23.53 -26.77
CA THR A 148 66.01 23.63 -27.24
C THR A 148 66.03 24.27 -28.64
N ILE A 149 66.70 25.43 -28.75
CA ILE A 149 66.89 26.09 -29.99
C ILE A 149 68.43 26.10 -30.23
N ASP A 150 68.87 25.48 -31.31
CA ASP A 150 70.28 25.18 -31.59
C ASP A 150 70.99 24.47 -30.47
N THR A 151 71.84 25.15 -29.71
CA THR A 151 72.56 24.59 -28.55
C THR A 151 72.10 25.14 -27.21
N HIS A 152 71.04 25.96 -27.20
CA HIS A 152 70.54 26.61 -25.99
C HIS A 152 69.22 26.03 -25.54
N SER A 153 69.19 25.50 -24.32
CA SER A 153 67.92 25.03 -23.72
C SER A 153 67.34 26.17 -22.88
N LEU A 154 66.10 26.51 -23.19
CA LEU A 154 65.29 27.52 -22.50
C LEU A 154 64.10 26.90 -21.82
N ARG A 155 63.86 27.24 -20.55
CA ARG A 155 62.68 26.82 -19.82
C ARG A 155 61.70 27.99 -19.82
N LEU A 156 60.57 27.76 -20.44
CA LEU A 156 59.45 28.67 -20.50
C LEU A 156 58.46 28.29 -19.40
N MET A 157 58.04 29.28 -18.63
CA MET A 157 57.07 29.08 -17.53
C MET A 157 55.93 30.08 -17.67
N VAL A 158 54.71 29.62 -17.50
CA VAL A 158 53.52 30.45 -17.32
C VAL A 158 52.85 30.05 -16.01
N ALA A 159 52.56 31.06 -15.19
CA ALA A 159 51.99 30.87 -13.86
C ALA A 159 50.73 31.71 -13.71
N ALA A 160 49.72 31.17 -13.07
CA ALA A 160 48.58 31.96 -12.67
C ALA A 160 48.17 31.67 -11.20
N ASN A 161 47.59 32.72 -10.59
CA ASN A 161 47.10 32.67 -9.23
C ASN A 161 45.93 31.65 -9.15
N GLU A 162 46.01 30.70 -8.22
CA GLU A 162 44.95 29.73 -7.99
C GLU A 162 43.63 30.36 -7.51
N SER A 163 43.65 31.59 -6.98
CA SER A 163 42.43 32.29 -6.60
C SER A 163 41.54 32.56 -7.80
N LEU A 164 42.11 32.76 -9.00
CA LEU A 164 41.34 32.93 -10.22
C LEU A 164 40.49 31.70 -10.58
N MET A 165 40.88 30.54 -10.10
CA MET A 165 40.14 29.28 -10.23
C MET A 165 39.23 29.04 -9.02
N THR A 166 39.74 29.27 -7.79
CA THR A 166 39.03 28.88 -6.55
C THR A 166 37.87 29.80 -6.21
N GLU A 167 38.03 31.14 -6.46
CA GLU A 167 36.96 32.11 -6.18
C GLU A 167 35.65 31.78 -6.95
N PRO A 168 35.65 31.58 -8.28
CA PRO A 168 34.43 31.22 -9.00
C PRO A 168 33.81 29.90 -8.53
N ILE A 169 34.65 28.94 -8.08
CA ILE A 169 34.16 27.66 -7.54
C ILE A 169 33.46 27.87 -6.25
N GLU A 170 33.99 28.67 -5.32
CA GLU A 170 33.38 28.95 -4.03
C GLU A 170 32.09 29.75 -4.17
N ASP A 171 32.10 30.77 -5.01
CA ASP A 171 30.91 31.55 -5.34
C ASP A 171 29.80 30.68 -5.93
N PHE A 172 30.15 29.82 -6.87
CA PHE A 172 29.20 28.85 -7.43
C PHE A 172 28.64 27.91 -6.37
N LYS A 173 29.48 27.33 -5.51
CA LYS A 173 29.06 26.47 -4.41
C LYS A 173 28.09 27.20 -3.46
N GLY A 174 28.37 28.46 -3.14
CA GLY A 174 27.51 29.29 -2.31
C GLY A 174 26.11 29.45 -2.91
N HIS A 175 26.05 29.85 -4.18
CA HIS A 175 24.78 30.00 -4.91
C HIS A 175 24.05 28.68 -5.11
N LEU A 176 24.78 27.60 -5.39
CA LEU A 176 24.22 26.26 -5.55
C LEU A 176 23.53 25.79 -4.26
N TRP A 177 24.21 25.90 -3.11
CA TRP A 177 23.62 25.48 -1.84
C TRP A 177 22.43 26.35 -1.42
N MET A 178 22.47 27.65 -1.74
CA MET A 178 21.32 28.55 -1.53
C MET A 178 20.12 28.09 -2.37
N ALA A 179 20.33 27.86 -3.66
CA ALA A 179 19.27 27.40 -4.59
C ALA A 179 18.70 26.04 -4.17
N LEU A 180 19.57 25.08 -3.83
CA LEU A 180 19.15 23.76 -3.33
C LEU A 180 18.42 23.84 -1.98
N GLY A 181 18.79 24.77 -1.12
CA GLY A 181 18.09 25.03 0.14
C GLY A 181 16.67 25.55 -0.08
N ILE A 182 16.50 26.51 -1.01
CA ILE A 182 15.17 27.03 -1.41
C ILE A 182 14.32 25.89 -2.00
N LEU A 183 14.91 25.12 -2.91
CA LEU A 183 14.24 23.96 -3.51
C LEU A 183 13.81 22.93 -2.45
N GLY A 184 14.71 22.61 -1.52
CA GLY A 184 14.44 21.67 -0.42
C GLY A 184 13.31 22.14 0.50
N MET A 185 13.28 23.44 0.80
CA MET A 185 12.19 24.04 1.57
C MET A 185 10.87 23.97 0.82
N GLY A 186 10.85 24.27 -0.47
CA GLY A 186 9.67 24.15 -1.32
C GLY A 186 9.14 22.72 -1.40
N LEU A 187 10.02 21.74 -1.62
CA LEU A 187 9.68 20.32 -1.64
C LEU A 187 9.14 19.83 -0.27
N THR A 188 9.72 20.31 0.82
CA THR A 188 9.26 19.98 2.17
C THR A 188 7.86 20.53 2.43
N LEU A 189 7.59 21.78 2.05
CA LEU A 189 6.26 22.37 2.14
C LEU A 189 5.23 21.64 1.28
N ALA A 190 5.61 21.28 0.06
CA ALA A 190 4.76 20.48 -0.84
C ALA A 190 4.45 19.11 -0.25
N ALA A 191 5.44 18.41 0.31
CA ALA A 191 5.26 17.12 0.97
C ALA A 191 4.33 17.22 2.20
N LEU A 192 4.49 18.26 3.01
CA LEU A 192 3.59 18.54 4.13
C LEU A 192 2.16 18.73 3.65
N MET A 193 1.95 19.61 2.66
CA MET A 193 0.63 19.86 2.09
C MET A 193 0.01 18.57 1.52
N GLN A 194 0.77 17.80 0.76
CA GLN A 194 0.32 16.53 0.17
C GLN A 194 -0.14 15.52 1.23
N VAL A 195 0.62 15.36 2.33
CA VAL A 195 0.26 14.44 3.42
C VAL A 195 -0.98 14.93 4.17
N PHE A 196 -1.08 16.23 4.44
CA PHE A 196 -2.25 16.79 5.15
C PHE A 196 -3.53 16.68 4.31
N VAL A 197 -3.47 17.07 3.03
CA VAL A 197 -4.62 17.03 2.11
C VAL A 197 -4.97 15.58 1.75
N GLY A 198 -3.97 14.76 1.40
CA GLY A 198 -4.18 13.37 0.99
C GLY A 198 -4.75 12.46 2.09
N LEU A 199 -4.46 12.75 3.38
CA LEU A 199 -5.00 12.00 4.51
C LEU A 199 -6.23 12.66 5.17
N ALA A 200 -6.74 13.77 4.64
CA ALA A 200 -7.97 14.41 5.13
C ALA A 200 -9.21 13.51 4.98
N PRO A 201 -9.40 12.76 3.89
CA PRO A 201 -10.56 11.88 3.72
C PRO A 201 -10.68 10.77 4.77
N LEU A 202 -9.57 10.29 5.32
CA LEU A 202 -9.59 9.30 6.41
C LEU A 202 -10.18 9.89 7.70
N ARG A 203 -9.97 11.18 7.96
CA ARG A 203 -10.60 11.87 9.08
C ARG A 203 -12.11 12.02 8.88
N SER A 204 -12.56 12.41 7.67
CA SER A 204 -13.98 12.50 7.37
C SER A 204 -14.68 11.15 7.50
N MET A 205 -14.03 10.06 7.08
CA MET A 205 -14.53 8.70 7.27
C MET A 205 -14.64 8.32 8.77
N GLN A 206 -13.62 8.64 9.58
CA GLN A 206 -13.67 8.43 11.03
C GLN A 206 -14.81 9.22 11.68
N ASN A 207 -15.02 10.47 11.28
CA ASN A 207 -16.09 11.31 11.79
C ASN A 207 -17.48 10.77 11.38
N ALA A 208 -17.63 10.30 10.12
CA ALA A 208 -18.87 9.70 9.64
C ALA A 208 -19.20 8.41 10.43
N LEU A 209 -18.20 7.54 10.64
CA LEU A 209 -18.36 6.33 11.46
C LEU A 209 -18.68 6.67 12.93
N GLY A 210 -18.08 7.72 13.47
CA GLY A 210 -18.38 8.26 14.80
C GLY A 210 -19.85 8.64 14.92
N ARG A 211 -20.42 9.35 13.96
CA ARG A 211 -21.87 9.72 13.94
C ARG A 211 -22.77 8.48 13.91
N VAL A 212 -22.43 7.48 13.10
CA VAL A 212 -23.19 6.21 13.08
C VAL A 212 -23.14 5.53 14.45
N ARG A 213 -21.94 5.45 15.06
CA ARG A 213 -21.77 4.83 16.39
C ARG A 213 -22.55 5.52 17.51
N HIS A 214 -22.69 6.87 17.45
CA HIS A 214 -23.47 7.63 18.43
C HIS A 214 -24.97 7.63 18.14
N GLY A 215 -25.41 7.07 17.01
CA GLY A 215 -26.81 7.03 16.61
C GLY A 215 -27.29 8.28 15.87
N ASP A 216 -26.39 9.23 15.57
CA ASP A 216 -26.71 10.49 14.87
C ASP A 216 -26.94 10.31 13.37
N ALA A 217 -26.50 9.16 12.82
CA ALA A 217 -26.70 8.78 11.43
C ALA A 217 -26.91 7.26 11.30
N ARG A 218 -27.68 6.84 10.29
CA ARG A 218 -27.89 5.40 9.98
C ARG A 218 -26.84 4.84 9.05
N ASN A 219 -26.24 5.67 8.22
CA ASN A 219 -25.25 5.31 7.20
C ASN A 219 -24.06 6.27 7.28
N MET A 220 -22.94 5.84 6.69
CA MET A 220 -21.80 6.74 6.47
C MET A 220 -22.11 7.69 5.32
N GLU A 221 -22.45 8.94 5.65
CA GLU A 221 -22.78 9.99 4.69
C GLU A 221 -21.63 10.99 4.58
N GLY A 222 -21.35 11.46 3.35
CA GLY A 222 -20.32 12.44 3.04
C GLY A 222 -19.78 12.29 1.63
N THR A 223 -18.96 13.26 1.23
CA THR A 223 -18.20 13.20 -0.03
C THR A 223 -16.86 12.52 0.23
N PHE A 224 -16.63 11.42 -0.42
CA PHE A 224 -15.38 10.64 -0.30
C PHE A 224 -14.73 10.50 -1.67
N PRO A 225 -13.38 10.45 -1.75
CA PRO A 225 -12.66 10.12 -2.98
C PRO A 225 -13.08 8.74 -3.54
N ASN A 226 -12.93 8.59 -4.85
CA ASN A 226 -13.29 7.35 -5.55
C ASN A 226 -12.57 6.11 -5.00
N GLU A 227 -11.35 6.28 -4.50
CA GLU A 227 -10.54 5.21 -3.93
C GLU A 227 -11.08 4.68 -2.59
N ILE A 228 -11.84 5.52 -1.87
CA ILE A 228 -12.42 5.17 -0.56
C ILE A 228 -13.90 4.76 -0.69
N MET A 229 -14.58 5.21 -1.75
CA MET A 229 -16.00 4.96 -1.98
C MET A 229 -16.39 3.47 -1.91
N PRO A 230 -15.64 2.52 -2.50
CA PRO A 230 -15.96 1.08 -2.36
C PRO A 230 -15.99 0.61 -0.90
N LEU A 231 -15.06 1.09 -0.08
CA LEU A 231 -15.01 0.77 1.35
C LEU A 231 -16.21 1.35 2.11
N VAL A 232 -16.59 2.58 1.81
CA VAL A 232 -17.79 3.22 2.41
C VAL A 232 -19.06 2.45 2.04
N ASN A 233 -19.20 2.02 0.78
CA ASN A 233 -20.35 1.25 0.32
C ASN A 233 -20.42 -0.12 1.02
N GLU A 234 -19.29 -0.80 1.18
CA GLU A 234 -19.23 -2.08 1.90
C GLU A 234 -19.63 -1.92 3.36
N PHE A 235 -19.13 -0.88 4.03
CA PHE A 235 -19.55 -0.55 5.40
C PHE A 235 -21.05 -0.27 5.49
N ASN A 236 -21.60 0.51 4.58
CA ASN A 236 -23.03 0.81 4.55
C ASN A 236 -23.87 -0.45 4.32
N THR A 237 -23.38 -1.39 3.52
CA THR A 237 -24.03 -2.70 3.33
C THR A 237 -24.06 -3.51 4.62
N VAL A 238 -22.95 -3.57 5.35
CA VAL A 238 -22.88 -4.26 6.65
C VAL A 238 -23.79 -3.58 7.68
N LEU A 239 -23.83 -2.26 7.72
CA LEU A 239 -24.71 -1.51 8.63
C LEU A 239 -26.19 -1.78 8.33
N ALA A 240 -26.58 -1.81 7.05
CA ALA A 240 -27.94 -2.11 6.62
C ALA A 240 -28.34 -3.55 7.01
N GLN A 241 -27.47 -4.54 6.78
CA GLN A 241 -27.69 -5.92 7.20
C GLN A 241 -27.85 -6.05 8.73
N ASN A 242 -27.00 -5.35 9.47
CA ASN A 242 -27.10 -5.39 10.94
C ASN A 242 -28.42 -4.75 11.44
N ALA A 243 -28.82 -3.62 10.85
CA ALA A 243 -30.10 -3.00 11.18
C ALA A 243 -31.29 -3.92 10.89
N GLU A 244 -31.26 -4.65 9.77
CA GLU A 244 -32.30 -5.62 9.42
C GLU A 244 -32.37 -6.79 10.42
N VAL A 245 -31.22 -7.31 10.84
CA VAL A 245 -31.16 -8.38 11.87
C VAL A 245 -31.79 -7.92 13.18
N VAL A 246 -31.43 -6.71 13.64
CA VAL A 246 -32.00 -6.14 14.87
C VAL A 246 -33.51 -5.94 14.75
N GLU A 247 -34.00 -5.45 13.61
CA GLU A 247 -35.44 -5.23 13.42
C GLU A 247 -36.22 -6.54 13.33
N ARG A 248 -35.64 -7.56 12.67
CA ARG A 248 -36.22 -8.94 12.68
C ARG A 248 -36.30 -9.50 14.11
N ALA A 249 -35.23 -9.34 14.89
CA ALA A 249 -35.20 -9.82 16.26
C ALA A 249 -36.25 -9.11 17.15
N ARG A 250 -36.41 -7.79 16.97
CA ARG A 250 -37.47 -7.02 17.68
C ARG A 250 -38.89 -7.48 17.33
N THR A 251 -39.14 -7.65 16.02
CA THR A 251 -40.42 -8.14 15.51
C THR A 251 -40.74 -9.55 16.08
N GLN A 252 -39.73 -10.42 16.08
CA GLN A 252 -39.87 -11.78 16.60
C GLN A 252 -40.13 -11.79 18.10
N ALA A 253 -39.43 -10.97 18.89
CA ALA A 253 -39.68 -10.83 20.33
C ALA A 253 -41.08 -10.28 20.61
N GLY A 254 -41.56 -9.29 19.83
CA GLY A 254 -42.91 -8.75 19.92
C GLY A 254 -44.00 -9.82 19.65
N ASN A 255 -43.80 -10.60 18.56
CA ASN A 255 -44.71 -11.69 18.22
C ASN A 255 -44.76 -12.78 19.31
N LEU A 256 -43.57 -13.15 19.86
CA LEU A 256 -43.49 -14.11 20.96
C LEU A 256 -44.21 -13.62 22.22
N ALA A 257 -43.99 -12.35 22.60
CA ALA A 257 -44.65 -11.76 23.77
C ALA A 257 -46.19 -11.78 23.62
N HIS A 258 -46.67 -11.43 22.40
CA HIS A 258 -48.13 -11.46 22.14
C HIS A 258 -48.70 -12.88 22.18
N ALA A 259 -47.99 -13.83 21.56
CA ALA A 259 -48.37 -15.24 21.52
C ALA A 259 -48.40 -15.90 22.92
N LEU A 260 -47.52 -15.50 23.82
CA LEU A 260 -47.51 -15.96 25.24
C LEU A 260 -48.57 -15.28 26.10
N LYS A 261 -48.87 -14.00 25.85
CA LYS A 261 -49.84 -13.24 26.64
C LYS A 261 -51.25 -13.84 26.55
N THR A 262 -51.67 -14.34 25.37
CA THR A 262 -53.00 -14.88 25.14
C THR A 262 -53.31 -16.13 26.00
N PRO A 263 -52.50 -17.23 25.94
CA PRO A 263 -52.73 -18.41 26.76
C PRO A 263 -52.58 -18.13 28.26
N LEU A 264 -51.62 -17.22 28.64
CA LEU A 264 -51.48 -16.81 30.04
C LEU A 264 -52.72 -16.06 30.54
N SER A 265 -53.35 -15.20 29.74
CA SER A 265 -54.59 -14.51 30.09
C SER A 265 -55.77 -15.48 30.25
N VAL A 266 -55.83 -16.50 29.39
CA VAL A 266 -56.86 -17.58 29.54
C VAL A 266 -56.67 -18.35 30.83
N LEU A 267 -55.43 -18.72 31.16
CA LEU A 267 -55.09 -19.40 32.43
C LEU A 267 -55.43 -18.54 33.64
N ALA A 268 -55.06 -17.24 33.63
CA ALA A 268 -55.36 -16.32 34.73
C ALA A 268 -56.86 -16.13 34.94
N ASN A 269 -57.65 -16.00 33.85
CA ASN A 269 -59.09 -15.91 33.92
C ASN A 269 -59.74 -17.19 34.44
N ALA A 270 -59.22 -18.35 34.02
CA ALA A 270 -59.71 -19.64 34.51
C ALA A 270 -59.43 -19.88 35.99
N ALA A 271 -58.26 -19.46 36.46
CA ALA A 271 -57.86 -19.56 37.87
C ALA A 271 -58.75 -18.67 38.82
N ASN A 272 -59.25 -17.56 38.27
CA ASN A 272 -60.08 -16.61 39.03
C ASN A 272 -61.61 -16.88 38.94
N ALA A 273 -62.00 -17.90 38.16
CA ALA A 273 -63.45 -18.23 38.01
C ALA A 273 -63.97 -19.06 39.17
N PRO A 274 -65.03 -18.65 39.93
CA PRO A 274 -65.39 -19.23 41.19
C PRO A 274 -66.23 -20.56 41.12
N GLU A 275 -66.54 -21.10 39.95
CA GLU A 275 -67.48 -22.22 39.78
C GLU A 275 -66.97 -23.38 38.92
N LYS A 276 -65.70 -23.60 38.68
CA LYS A 276 -65.23 -24.75 37.88
C LYS A 276 -64.80 -25.93 38.76
N ARG A 277 -65.28 -27.16 38.40
CA ARG A 277 -64.77 -28.42 38.92
C ARG A 277 -63.28 -28.56 38.64
N ASP A 278 -62.55 -29.14 39.62
CA ASP A 278 -61.07 -29.33 39.53
C ASP A 278 -60.58 -30.01 38.19
N ASP A 279 -61.39 -30.97 37.70
CA ASP A 279 -61.07 -31.68 36.40
C ASP A 279 -61.13 -30.80 35.15
N ASP A 280 -62.03 -29.81 35.12
CA ASP A 280 -62.12 -28.89 33.95
C ASP A 280 -61.02 -27.88 33.99
N LEU A 281 -60.62 -27.43 35.17
CA LEU A 281 -59.47 -26.54 35.32
C LEU A 281 -58.16 -27.26 34.95
N ALA A 282 -57.99 -28.53 35.42
CA ALA A 282 -56.78 -29.28 35.04
C ALA A 282 -56.66 -29.55 33.56
N ARG A 283 -57.75 -29.84 32.82
CA ARG A 283 -57.77 -30.01 31.40
C ARG A 283 -57.47 -28.69 30.67
N LEU A 284 -58.03 -27.58 31.12
CA LEU A 284 -57.75 -26.25 30.55
C LEU A 284 -56.28 -25.84 30.74
N VAL A 285 -55.73 -26.06 31.95
CA VAL A 285 -54.31 -25.80 32.23
C VAL A 285 -53.42 -26.66 31.31
N ALA A 286 -53.69 -27.96 31.21
CA ALA A 286 -52.89 -28.84 30.33
C ALA A 286 -52.94 -28.40 28.87
N SER A 287 -54.12 -28.01 28.34
CA SER A 287 -54.27 -27.55 26.96
C SER A 287 -53.53 -26.22 26.70
N GLN A 288 -53.55 -25.28 27.66
CA GLN A 288 -52.86 -24.00 27.52
C GLN A 288 -51.34 -24.15 27.66
N VAL A 289 -50.87 -25.03 28.56
CA VAL A 289 -49.44 -25.38 28.68
C VAL A 289 -48.91 -25.99 27.38
N ASP A 290 -49.68 -26.91 26.77
CA ASP A 290 -49.29 -27.49 25.48
C ASP A 290 -49.29 -26.47 24.35
N ALA A 291 -50.26 -25.54 24.32
CA ALA A 291 -50.28 -24.42 23.38
C ALA A 291 -49.05 -23.49 23.53
N VAL A 292 -48.68 -23.12 24.77
CA VAL A 292 -47.50 -22.32 25.06
C VAL A 292 -46.21 -23.03 24.63
N ARG A 293 -46.10 -24.35 24.95
CA ARG A 293 -44.94 -25.15 24.55
C ARG A 293 -44.75 -25.17 23.03
N LYS A 294 -45.79 -25.48 22.28
CA LYS A 294 -45.77 -25.46 20.81
C LYS A 294 -45.38 -24.12 20.24
N GLN A 295 -45.84 -23.03 20.88
CA GLN A 295 -45.50 -21.67 20.42
C GLN A 295 -44.03 -21.32 20.73
N VAL A 296 -43.50 -21.72 21.89
CA VAL A 296 -42.08 -21.53 22.21
C VAL A 296 -41.18 -22.33 21.28
N ASP A 297 -41.49 -23.64 21.08
CA ASP A 297 -40.74 -24.51 20.19
C ASP A 297 -40.71 -23.97 18.75
N TYR A 298 -41.84 -23.43 18.26
CA TYR A 298 -41.93 -22.75 16.98
C TYR A 298 -41.01 -21.55 16.85
N HIS A 299 -41.03 -20.66 17.86
CA HIS A 299 -40.19 -19.47 17.80
C HIS A 299 -38.72 -19.80 17.96
N LEU A 300 -38.40 -20.85 18.74
CA LEU A 300 -37.03 -21.30 18.92
C LEU A 300 -36.46 -21.90 17.62
N SER A 301 -37.20 -22.80 16.95
CA SER A 301 -36.74 -23.36 15.67
C SER A 301 -36.63 -22.32 14.59
N ARG A 302 -37.54 -21.32 14.56
CA ARG A 302 -37.42 -20.21 13.61
C ARG A 302 -36.22 -19.29 13.88
N ALA A 303 -35.88 -19.07 15.15
CA ALA A 303 -34.70 -18.30 15.55
C ALA A 303 -33.41 -19.05 15.19
N GLN A 304 -33.37 -20.36 15.38
CA GLN A 304 -32.24 -21.20 14.97
C GLN A 304 -32.07 -21.22 13.45
N ALA A 305 -33.14 -21.42 12.68
CA ALA A 305 -33.10 -21.36 11.23
C ALA A 305 -32.66 -19.99 10.68
N ALA A 306 -33.01 -18.89 11.35
CA ALA A 306 -32.55 -17.55 10.96
C ALA A 306 -31.09 -17.32 11.32
N ALA A 307 -30.55 -17.95 12.34
CA ALA A 307 -29.14 -17.82 12.73
C ALA A 307 -28.20 -18.63 11.83
N SER A 308 -28.65 -19.82 11.38
CA SER A 308 -27.83 -20.72 10.56
C SER A 308 -27.61 -20.23 9.13
N VAL A 309 -28.46 -19.37 8.59
CA VAL A 309 -28.29 -18.78 7.23
C VAL A 309 -27.11 -17.79 7.14
N GLN A 310 -26.53 -17.36 8.25
CA GLN A 310 -25.56 -16.26 8.30
C GLN A 310 -24.10 -16.66 8.58
N VAL A 311 -23.74 -17.93 8.66
CA VAL A 311 -22.32 -18.30 8.80
C VAL A 311 -21.70 -18.56 7.43
N PRO A 312 -20.88 -17.64 6.88
CA PRO A 312 -20.24 -17.84 5.58
C PRO A 312 -19.24 -19.01 5.66
N GLY A 313 -19.41 -19.99 4.79
CA GLY A 313 -18.43 -21.04 4.58
C GLY A 313 -18.77 -22.43 5.10
N ILE A 314 -19.86 -22.63 5.85
CA ILE A 314 -20.30 -23.97 6.23
C ILE A 314 -20.93 -24.67 5.03
N ARG A 315 -20.39 -25.85 4.72
CA ARG A 315 -20.90 -26.74 3.66
C ARG A 315 -21.02 -28.14 4.22
N THR A 316 -22.23 -28.71 4.10
CA THR A 316 -22.52 -30.07 4.53
C THR A 316 -22.68 -30.99 3.32
N ALA A 317 -21.97 -32.10 3.28
CA ALA A 317 -22.15 -33.13 2.26
C ALA A 317 -23.54 -33.77 2.38
N VAL A 318 -24.31 -33.76 1.29
CA VAL A 318 -25.74 -34.16 1.33
C VAL A 318 -25.91 -35.66 1.43
N GLU A 319 -25.13 -36.43 0.68
CA GLU A 319 -25.27 -37.89 0.58
C GLU A 319 -25.14 -38.61 1.91
N PRO A 320 -24.11 -38.33 2.79
CA PRO A 320 -24.01 -38.98 4.10
C PRO A 320 -25.22 -38.74 5.01
N VAL A 321 -25.80 -37.52 4.91
CA VAL A 321 -26.99 -37.15 5.73
C VAL A 321 -28.20 -37.94 5.26
N ILE A 322 -28.45 -38.03 3.94
CA ILE A 322 -29.57 -38.82 3.40
C ILE A 322 -29.41 -40.30 3.76
N GLN A 323 -28.22 -40.88 3.62
CA GLN A 323 -27.97 -42.27 3.99
C GLN A 323 -28.19 -42.53 5.47
N GLY A 324 -27.81 -41.56 6.33
CA GLY A 324 -28.08 -41.60 7.76
C GLY A 324 -29.58 -41.63 8.07
N LEU A 325 -30.34 -40.72 7.47
CA LEU A 325 -31.78 -40.61 7.65
C LEU A 325 -32.52 -41.84 7.14
N VAL A 326 -32.18 -42.34 5.96
CA VAL A 326 -32.76 -43.58 5.39
C VAL A 326 -32.57 -44.75 6.33
N ARG A 327 -31.37 -44.94 6.93
CA ARG A 327 -31.14 -46.01 7.93
C ARG A 327 -32.01 -45.87 9.15
N VAL A 328 -32.24 -44.64 9.60
CA VAL A 328 -33.15 -44.39 10.75
C VAL A 328 -34.59 -44.70 10.39
N MET A 329 -35.07 -44.22 9.22
CA MET A 329 -36.46 -44.44 8.79
C MET A 329 -36.76 -45.90 8.48
N GLN A 330 -35.81 -46.65 7.92
CA GLN A 330 -35.93 -48.10 7.78
C GLN A 330 -36.17 -48.84 9.11
N ARG A 331 -35.54 -48.35 10.19
CA ARG A 331 -35.79 -48.95 11.53
C ARG A 331 -37.11 -48.50 12.15
N VAL A 332 -37.44 -47.19 12.01
CA VAL A 332 -38.70 -46.64 12.56
C VAL A 332 -39.92 -47.25 11.91
N HIS A 333 -39.87 -47.49 10.61
CA HIS A 333 -40.98 -48.04 9.80
C HIS A 333 -40.73 -49.49 9.35
N ALA A 334 -39.96 -50.27 10.13
CA ALA A 334 -39.58 -51.65 9.80
C ALA A 334 -40.82 -52.57 9.52
N ASP A 335 -41.91 -52.31 10.21
CA ASP A 335 -43.16 -53.08 10.06
C ASP A 335 -43.83 -52.90 8.69
N ARG A 336 -43.48 -51.84 7.95
CA ARG A 336 -44.09 -51.48 6.67
C ARG A 336 -43.32 -52.00 5.46
N GLN A 337 -42.13 -52.55 5.60
CA GLN A 337 -41.27 -53.10 4.56
C GLN A 337 -41.07 -52.15 3.35
N ILE A 338 -40.87 -50.89 3.60
CA ILE A 338 -40.67 -49.85 2.56
C ILE A 338 -39.28 -49.99 1.99
N GLU A 339 -39.20 -50.06 0.65
CA GLU A 339 -37.96 -50.02 -0.12
C GLU A 339 -37.54 -48.57 -0.34
N PHE A 340 -36.35 -48.18 0.13
CA PHE A 340 -35.74 -46.88 -0.14
C PHE A 340 -34.71 -47.02 -1.26
N VAL A 341 -34.92 -46.30 -2.39
CA VAL A 341 -34.06 -46.29 -3.52
C VAL A 341 -33.38 -44.94 -3.62
N LEU A 342 -32.06 -44.87 -3.37
CA LEU A 342 -31.26 -43.70 -3.70
C LEU A 342 -30.84 -43.79 -5.16
N LEU A 343 -31.29 -42.84 -6.00
CA LEU A 343 -30.86 -42.77 -7.37
C LEU A 343 -29.42 -42.23 -7.40
N PRO A 344 -28.52 -42.86 -8.22
CA PRO A 344 -27.13 -42.45 -8.30
C PRO A 344 -27.03 -41.03 -8.82
N ASP A 345 -26.35 -40.16 -8.09
CA ASP A 345 -26.23 -38.76 -8.43
C ASP A 345 -24.78 -38.34 -8.68
N GLN A 346 -24.63 -37.09 -9.19
CA GLN A 346 -23.35 -36.46 -9.44
C GLN A 346 -22.63 -36.26 -8.11
N ALA A 347 -21.51 -36.97 -7.92
CA ALA A 347 -20.72 -37.00 -6.70
C ALA A 347 -20.37 -35.61 -6.17
N ASN A 348 -20.51 -35.42 -4.86
CA ASN A 348 -20.09 -34.25 -4.07
C ASN A 348 -20.97 -33.00 -4.06
N LEU A 349 -22.29 -33.16 -4.09
CA LEU A 349 -23.19 -32.04 -3.82
C LEU A 349 -23.16 -31.67 -2.33
N ALA A 350 -23.08 -30.35 -2.07
CA ALA A 350 -23.01 -29.82 -0.71
C ALA A 350 -24.10 -28.75 -0.46
N PHE A 351 -24.78 -28.90 0.66
CA PHE A 351 -25.72 -27.92 1.21
C PHE A 351 -24.96 -26.76 1.86
N ARG A 352 -25.40 -25.53 1.63
CA ARG A 352 -24.85 -24.33 2.31
C ARG A 352 -25.57 -24.11 3.63
N GLY A 353 -25.14 -24.78 4.67
CA GLY A 353 -25.72 -24.71 6.00
C GLY A 353 -25.21 -25.82 6.90
N GLU A 354 -25.70 -25.86 8.14
CA GLU A 354 -25.33 -26.84 9.12
C GLU A 354 -25.97 -28.21 8.85
N GLU A 355 -25.27 -29.27 9.26
CA GLU A 355 -25.74 -30.66 9.09
C GLU A 355 -27.07 -30.89 9.80
N GLN A 356 -27.27 -30.27 10.95
CA GLN A 356 -28.48 -30.41 11.75
C GLN A 356 -29.72 -29.85 11.04
N ASP A 357 -29.58 -28.69 10.35
CA ASP A 357 -30.66 -28.08 9.56
C ASP A 357 -31.05 -28.98 8.40
N LEU A 358 -30.05 -29.52 7.68
CA LEU A 358 -30.28 -30.44 6.57
C LEU A 358 -30.97 -31.73 7.05
N GLN A 359 -30.53 -32.27 8.19
CA GLN A 359 -31.15 -33.45 8.83
C GLN A 359 -32.60 -33.19 9.19
N GLU A 360 -32.93 -32.02 9.75
CA GLU A 360 -34.31 -31.67 10.14
C GLU A 360 -35.20 -31.52 8.91
N MET A 361 -34.77 -30.77 7.88
CA MET A 361 -35.54 -30.57 6.65
C MET A 361 -35.80 -31.90 5.92
N LEU A 362 -34.74 -32.66 5.65
CA LEU A 362 -34.88 -33.95 4.92
C LEU A 362 -35.56 -35.01 5.78
N GLY A 363 -35.31 -35.01 7.10
CA GLY A 363 -35.96 -35.93 8.03
C GLY A 363 -37.49 -35.82 8.04
N ASN A 364 -37.99 -34.58 8.05
CA ASN A 364 -39.43 -34.30 7.94
C ASN A 364 -40.05 -34.81 6.64
N LEU A 365 -39.35 -34.55 5.52
CA LEU A 365 -39.86 -34.98 4.20
C LEU A 365 -39.81 -36.51 4.03
N ILE A 366 -38.73 -37.16 4.45
CA ILE A 366 -38.57 -38.62 4.37
C ILE A 366 -39.56 -39.34 5.33
N ASP A 367 -39.79 -38.79 6.53
CA ASP A 367 -40.78 -39.32 7.48
C ASP A 367 -42.19 -39.20 6.88
N ASN A 368 -42.53 -38.07 6.24
CA ASN A 368 -43.79 -37.92 5.54
C ASN A 368 -43.94 -38.95 4.40
N ALA A 369 -42.94 -39.07 3.54
CA ALA A 369 -42.96 -40.08 2.50
C ALA A 369 -43.12 -41.50 3.08
N SER A 370 -42.40 -41.81 4.18
CA SER A 370 -42.49 -43.10 4.85
C SER A 370 -43.88 -43.40 5.43
N LYS A 371 -44.63 -42.39 5.86
CA LYS A 371 -46.00 -42.53 6.34
C LYS A 371 -47.03 -42.83 5.25
N TRP A 372 -46.82 -42.27 4.04
CA TRP A 372 -47.80 -42.33 2.96
C TRP A 372 -47.44 -43.32 1.85
N ALA A 373 -46.16 -43.69 1.69
CA ALA A 373 -45.74 -44.73 0.76
C ALA A 373 -46.49 -46.03 0.94
N ARG A 374 -46.70 -46.76 -0.17
CA ARG A 374 -47.20 -48.15 -0.13
C ARG A 374 -46.09 -49.15 0.03
N SER A 375 -45.04 -49.03 -0.78
CA SER A 375 -43.93 -49.98 -0.79
C SER A 375 -42.57 -49.37 -1.15
N ARG A 376 -42.51 -48.18 -1.82
CA ARG A 376 -41.30 -47.66 -2.37
C ARG A 376 -41.20 -46.14 -2.20
N ILE A 377 -39.98 -45.68 -1.89
CA ILE A 377 -39.60 -44.25 -1.84
C ILE A 377 -38.34 -44.07 -2.65
N GLU A 378 -38.37 -43.16 -3.64
CA GLU A 378 -37.21 -42.78 -4.43
C GLU A 378 -36.70 -41.42 -3.99
N ILE A 379 -35.38 -41.32 -3.77
CA ILE A 379 -34.72 -40.08 -3.36
C ILE A 379 -33.67 -39.73 -4.40
N GLN A 380 -33.79 -38.55 -4.99
CA GLN A 380 -32.87 -38.03 -6.00
C GLN A 380 -32.32 -36.69 -5.55
N VAL A 381 -31.00 -36.47 -5.75
CA VAL A 381 -30.30 -35.21 -5.50
C VAL A 381 -29.73 -34.71 -6.81
N SER A 382 -29.90 -33.43 -7.13
CA SER A 382 -29.37 -32.84 -8.37
C SER A 382 -28.94 -31.40 -8.20
N ASP A 383 -28.03 -30.93 -9.03
CA ASP A 383 -27.71 -29.51 -9.18
C ASP A 383 -28.52 -28.91 -10.34
N GLU A 384 -29.41 -27.98 -10.02
CA GLU A 384 -30.13 -27.21 -11.02
C GLU A 384 -29.62 -25.74 -10.98
N SER A 385 -28.76 -25.39 -11.93
CA SER A 385 -28.26 -24.02 -12.09
C SER A 385 -27.59 -23.44 -10.83
N GLY A 386 -26.80 -24.26 -10.11
CA GLY A 386 -26.11 -23.88 -8.87
C GLY A 386 -27.00 -23.91 -7.62
N LYS A 387 -28.18 -24.51 -7.73
CA LYS A 387 -29.08 -24.79 -6.59
C LYS A 387 -29.18 -26.27 -6.36
N LEU A 388 -29.02 -26.66 -5.09
CA LEU A 388 -29.26 -28.03 -4.68
C LEU A 388 -30.76 -28.33 -4.72
N ARG A 389 -31.16 -29.37 -5.49
CA ARG A 389 -32.50 -29.90 -5.51
C ARG A 389 -32.51 -31.32 -4.94
N VAL A 390 -33.40 -31.59 -4.00
CA VAL A 390 -33.66 -32.92 -3.48
C VAL A 390 -35.11 -33.27 -3.78
N SER A 391 -35.35 -34.34 -4.53
CA SER A 391 -36.68 -34.88 -4.83
C SER A 391 -36.89 -36.16 -4.02
N ILE A 392 -38.04 -36.30 -3.37
CA ILE A 392 -38.44 -37.45 -2.60
C ILE A 392 -39.81 -37.86 -3.11
N ASP A 393 -39.86 -38.97 -3.84
CA ASP A 393 -41.06 -39.46 -4.51
C ASP A 393 -41.52 -40.76 -3.83
N ASP A 394 -42.80 -40.82 -3.39
CA ASP A 394 -43.41 -41.98 -2.77
C ASP A 394 -44.51 -42.55 -3.69
N ASP A 395 -44.77 -43.88 -3.58
CA ASP A 395 -45.80 -44.62 -4.33
C ASP A 395 -47.17 -44.60 -3.60
N GLY A 396 -47.44 -43.59 -2.77
CA GLY A 396 -48.66 -43.44 -1.99
C GLY A 396 -49.89 -43.08 -2.84
N LYS A 397 -50.94 -42.66 -2.13
CA LYS A 397 -52.22 -42.26 -2.77
C LYS A 397 -52.13 -40.89 -3.48
N GLY A 398 -51.07 -40.13 -3.29
CA GLY A 398 -50.89 -38.78 -3.78
C GLY A 398 -51.86 -37.77 -3.16
N ILE A 399 -51.71 -36.50 -3.59
CA ILE A 399 -52.54 -35.37 -3.22
C ILE A 399 -53.20 -34.83 -4.47
N ALA A 400 -54.51 -34.53 -4.42
CA ALA A 400 -55.23 -33.96 -5.55
C ALA A 400 -54.61 -32.56 -5.89
N GLU A 401 -54.48 -32.27 -7.19
CA GLU A 401 -53.85 -31.04 -7.68
C GLU A 401 -54.48 -29.75 -7.11
N THR A 402 -55.81 -29.83 -6.85
CA THR A 402 -56.60 -28.75 -6.19
C THR A 402 -56.27 -28.55 -4.72
N GLU A 403 -55.68 -29.54 -4.07
CA GLU A 403 -55.33 -29.51 -2.61
C GLU A 403 -53.86 -29.20 -2.36
N CYS A 404 -53.00 -29.29 -3.39
CA CYS A 404 -51.56 -29.05 -3.26
C CYS A 404 -51.23 -27.70 -2.61
N ASP A 405 -51.84 -26.61 -3.06
CA ASP A 405 -51.66 -25.28 -2.49
C ASP A 405 -52.23 -25.12 -1.09
N HIS A 406 -53.20 -25.97 -0.76
CA HIS A 406 -53.85 -25.96 0.58
C HIS A 406 -52.99 -26.70 1.62
N VAL A 407 -52.40 -27.82 1.23
CA VAL A 407 -51.55 -28.65 2.09
C VAL A 407 -50.24 -27.95 2.46
N LEU A 408 -49.73 -27.06 1.59
CA LEU A 408 -48.56 -26.20 1.87
C LEU A 408 -48.84 -25.11 2.91
N LYS A 409 -50.13 -24.87 3.24
CA LYS A 409 -50.50 -23.93 4.31
C LYS A 409 -50.33 -24.62 5.64
N ARG A 410 -49.63 -23.96 6.51
CA ARG A 410 -49.24 -24.42 7.84
C ARG A 410 -50.42 -24.83 8.72
N GLY A 411 -50.31 -26.00 9.35
CA GLY A 411 -51.35 -26.52 10.24
C GLY A 411 -52.53 -27.17 9.53
N VAL A 412 -52.51 -27.27 8.18
CA VAL A 412 -53.52 -27.96 7.39
C VAL A 412 -53.14 -29.42 7.20
N ARG A 413 -54.10 -30.34 7.35
CA ARG A 413 -53.90 -31.77 7.18
C ARG A 413 -54.88 -32.25 6.10
N ALA A 414 -54.35 -32.97 5.13
CA ALA A 414 -55.17 -33.58 4.07
C ALA A 414 -55.96 -34.82 4.57
N ASP A 415 -55.54 -35.42 5.66
CA ASP A 415 -56.20 -36.59 6.29
C ASP A 415 -56.12 -36.50 7.82
N GLU A 416 -57.25 -36.44 8.48
CA GLU A 416 -57.34 -36.35 9.94
C GLU A 416 -57.24 -37.71 10.66
N GLN A 417 -57.28 -38.83 9.92
CA GLN A 417 -57.26 -40.17 10.51
C GLN A 417 -55.86 -40.69 10.84
N VAL A 418 -54.79 -40.08 10.33
CA VAL A 418 -53.41 -40.48 10.60
C VAL A 418 -52.83 -39.55 11.66
N PRO A 419 -52.18 -40.04 12.76
CA PRO A 419 -51.61 -39.20 13.80
C PRO A 419 -50.47 -38.36 13.22
N GLY A 420 -50.54 -37.02 13.34
CA GLY A 420 -49.53 -36.09 12.88
C GLY A 420 -49.81 -34.63 13.31
N THR A 421 -48.79 -33.78 13.36
CA THR A 421 -48.87 -32.38 13.85
C THR A 421 -49.28 -31.36 12.80
N GLY A 422 -49.31 -31.71 11.50
CA GLY A 422 -49.53 -30.77 10.39
C GLY A 422 -48.43 -29.75 10.18
N LEU A 423 -47.22 -30.03 10.63
CA LEU A 423 -46.05 -29.13 10.60
C LEU A 423 -44.90 -29.69 9.75
N GLY A 424 -45.11 -30.77 9.03
CA GLY A 424 -44.05 -31.49 8.31
C GLY A 424 -43.84 -31.09 6.83
N LEU A 425 -44.59 -30.14 6.31
CA LEU A 425 -44.40 -29.56 4.97
C LEU A 425 -44.13 -28.09 5.05
#